data_0397fb10255f265aac7958a1407dffee
#
_entry.id   0397fb10255f265aac7958a1407dffee
#
_cell.length_a   1.000
_cell.length_b   1.000
_cell.length_c   1.000
_cell.angle_alpha   90.00
_cell.angle_beta   90.00
_cell.angle_gamma   90.00
#
_symmetry.space_group_name_H-M   'P 1'
#
loop_
_entity.id
_entity.type
_entity.pdbx_description
1 polymer ?
#
loop_
_entity_poly.entity_id
_entity_poly.type
_entity_poly.pdbx_seq_one_letter_code
_entity_poly.pdbx_strand_id
1 'polypeptide(L)'
;MAKAGTPRNLNRPIERDAPLLRRGKLVKPGEGVSIWWMGDDRITFAAVSEDTGSEYAFWLDYPPPGTGPPRHVHSREEEGFFLLHGRLELKAGGIHTTVGDGTFFAAPRGIPHEWRNMGEDNAELITFTTPGGNEGFFLELGAPGDEPPGGHGTMPVEEINARTPRYGVTYLESGPDGRERPLPIGEGRGPTLVLPGEGERRYAAGATYTIMVAGLATAGAYTVAEIALEPGGGMPAHRHARYEEAFYVLEGTAAVLVDGEEYEASAGSAVLVPWGVRHRVRNHSGQTVRLFNLTVPGGIEEYYRAACRPSPGPGGDPEGDLDRLRAAGSQFGIEVDIDEVAPD
;
A
#
# COMPACT_ATOMS: atom_id res chain seq x y z
N MET A 1 -11.42 -28.74 8.95
CA MET A 1 -10.38 -28.46 9.97
C MET A 1 -9.10 -28.11 9.23
N ALA A 2 -8.89 -26.84 8.94
CA ALA A 2 -7.66 -26.35 8.33
C ALA A 2 -6.57 -26.30 9.43
N LYS A 3 -5.41 -26.86 9.14
CA LYS A 3 -4.25 -26.84 10.05
C LYS A 3 -3.70 -25.42 10.11
N ALA A 4 -3.68 -24.83 11.30
CA ALA A 4 -2.98 -23.59 11.57
C ALA A 4 -1.50 -23.74 11.16
N GLY A 5 -1.04 -22.94 10.21
CA GLY A 5 0.35 -22.90 9.78
C GLY A 5 1.25 -22.41 10.90
N THR A 6 2.39 -23.03 11.08
CA THR A 6 3.41 -22.68 12.07
C THR A 6 3.97 -21.28 11.75
N PRO A 7 4.07 -20.34 12.71
CA PRO A 7 4.64 -19.04 12.46
C PRO A 7 6.08 -19.14 11.98
N ARG A 8 6.40 -18.50 10.84
CA ARG A 8 7.76 -18.45 10.30
C ARG A 8 8.67 -17.63 11.22
N ASN A 9 9.86 -18.15 11.43
CA ASN A 9 10.94 -17.47 12.15
C ASN A 9 11.44 -16.28 11.31
N LEU A 10 11.07 -15.07 11.68
CA LEU A 10 11.34 -13.81 10.94
C LEU A 10 12.83 -13.38 10.94
N ASN A 11 13.72 -14.13 11.60
CA ASN A 11 15.17 -13.87 11.63
C ASN A 11 15.97 -14.70 10.60
N ARG A 12 15.31 -15.46 9.73
CA ARG A 12 15.99 -16.10 8.61
C ARG A 12 15.98 -15.18 7.40
N PRO A 13 17.13 -14.99 6.71
CA PRO A 13 17.11 -14.45 5.36
C PRO A 13 16.16 -15.31 4.54
N ILE A 14 15.22 -14.68 3.84
CA ILE A 14 14.34 -15.39 2.92
C ILE A 14 15.25 -15.98 1.85
N GLU A 15 15.48 -17.27 1.89
CA GLU A 15 16.06 -18.02 0.77
C GLU A 15 15.00 -17.96 -0.35
N ARG A 16 15.19 -17.04 -1.27
CA ARG A 16 14.33 -16.83 -2.44
C ARG A 16 14.62 -17.84 -3.55
N ASP A 17 14.84 -19.11 -3.20
CA ASP A 17 15.35 -20.14 -4.09
C ASP A 17 14.30 -20.87 -4.92
N ALA A 18 13.03 -20.55 -4.83
CA ALA A 18 12.02 -21.03 -5.77
C ALA A 18 11.07 -19.89 -6.13
N PRO A 19 10.77 -19.70 -7.43
CA PRO A 19 9.64 -18.85 -7.77
C PRO A 19 8.39 -19.50 -7.17
N LEU A 20 7.87 -18.93 -6.11
CA LEU A 20 6.49 -19.18 -5.75
C LEU A 20 5.70 -18.87 -7.00
N LEU A 21 4.95 -19.85 -7.53
CA LEU A 21 4.09 -19.70 -8.71
C LEU A 21 2.88 -18.81 -8.35
N ARG A 22 3.17 -17.62 -7.79
CA ARG A 22 2.14 -16.62 -7.55
C ARG A 22 1.84 -15.93 -8.87
N ARG A 23 0.56 -15.82 -9.15
CA ARG A 23 0.06 -15.11 -10.33
C ARG A 23 -0.26 -13.67 -9.98
N GLY A 24 -0.09 -12.80 -10.95
CA GLY A 24 -0.64 -11.46 -10.85
C GLY A 24 -2.17 -11.52 -10.79
N LYS A 25 -2.78 -10.54 -10.11
CA LYS A 25 -4.22 -10.55 -9.81
C LYS A 25 -4.79 -9.14 -9.98
N LEU A 26 -5.91 -9.05 -10.69
CA LEU A 26 -6.80 -7.89 -10.65
C LEU A 26 -7.89 -8.15 -9.60
N VAL A 27 -8.09 -7.19 -8.71
CA VAL A 27 -9.21 -7.14 -7.75
C VAL A 27 -10.06 -5.93 -8.11
N LYS A 28 -11.28 -6.16 -8.56
CA LYS A 28 -12.19 -5.10 -8.97
C LYS A 28 -12.83 -4.40 -7.76
N PRO A 29 -13.40 -3.20 -7.94
CA PRO A 29 -14.12 -2.52 -6.88
C PRO A 29 -15.18 -3.42 -6.23
N GLY A 30 -15.13 -3.53 -4.91
CA GLY A 30 -16.03 -4.38 -4.13
C GLY A 30 -15.70 -5.88 -4.10
N GLU A 31 -14.69 -6.33 -4.85
CA GLU A 31 -14.16 -7.69 -4.73
C GLU A 31 -13.15 -7.76 -3.56
N GLY A 32 -12.90 -8.97 -3.08
CA GLY A 32 -12.01 -9.25 -1.96
C GLY A 32 -12.75 -9.80 -0.75
N VAL A 33 -12.01 -10.09 0.30
CA VAL A 33 -12.59 -10.57 1.56
C VAL A 33 -13.01 -9.37 2.40
N SER A 34 -14.30 -9.24 2.68
CA SER A 34 -14.83 -8.15 3.50
C SER A 34 -15.24 -8.63 4.88
N ILE A 35 -14.98 -7.81 5.87
CA ILE A 35 -15.41 -7.98 7.26
C ILE A 35 -15.92 -6.66 7.83
N TRP A 36 -16.67 -6.75 8.91
CA TRP A 36 -17.03 -5.62 9.75
C TRP A 36 -16.14 -5.62 10.99
N TRP A 37 -15.45 -4.51 11.20
CA TRP A 37 -14.57 -4.32 12.33
C TRP A 37 -15.20 -3.33 13.32
N MET A 38 -15.17 -3.66 14.62
CA MET A 38 -15.71 -2.81 15.69
C MET A 38 -17.12 -2.27 15.41
N GLY A 39 -17.96 -3.09 14.81
CA GLY A 39 -19.37 -2.79 14.55
C GLY A 39 -19.61 -2.32 13.12
N ASP A 40 -19.23 -1.11 12.77
CA ASP A 40 -19.68 -0.47 11.52
C ASP A 40 -18.53 -0.12 10.57
N ASP A 41 -17.28 -0.36 10.94
CA ASP A 41 -16.13 -0.15 10.07
C ASP A 41 -15.99 -1.33 9.11
N ARG A 42 -16.16 -1.08 7.83
CA ARG A 42 -15.99 -2.12 6.80
C ARG A 42 -14.55 -2.15 6.35
N ILE A 43 -13.93 -3.31 6.42
CA ILE A 43 -12.60 -3.57 5.88
C ILE A 43 -12.74 -4.53 4.70
N THR A 44 -12.14 -4.18 3.55
CA THR A 44 -12.14 -5.04 2.35
C THR A 44 -10.70 -5.32 1.92
N PHE A 45 -10.25 -6.55 2.12
CA PHE A 45 -8.89 -6.99 1.77
C PHE A 45 -8.77 -7.25 0.27
N ALA A 46 -7.97 -6.45 -0.41
CA ALA A 46 -7.57 -6.70 -1.79
C ALA A 46 -6.41 -7.72 -1.86
N ALA A 47 -5.52 -7.71 -0.86
CA ALA A 47 -4.46 -8.69 -0.70
C ALA A 47 -4.30 -9.12 0.75
N VAL A 48 -4.19 -10.42 0.97
CA VAL A 48 -3.80 -11.03 2.24
C VAL A 48 -2.44 -11.72 2.10
N SER A 49 -1.84 -12.12 3.20
CA SER A 49 -0.51 -12.78 3.22
C SER A 49 -0.40 -13.98 2.27
N GLU A 50 -1.49 -14.71 2.06
CA GLU A 50 -1.51 -15.84 1.13
C GLU A 50 -1.35 -15.40 -0.33
N ASP A 51 -1.88 -14.25 -0.71
CA ASP A 51 -1.74 -13.66 -2.07
C ASP A 51 -0.30 -13.18 -2.31
N THR A 52 0.35 -12.61 -1.29
CA THR A 52 1.63 -11.91 -1.40
C THR A 52 2.83 -12.71 -0.85
N GLY A 53 2.59 -13.93 -0.36
CA GLY A 53 3.63 -14.72 0.32
C GLY A 53 4.14 -14.06 1.59
N SER A 54 3.29 -13.29 2.26
CA SER A 54 3.56 -12.52 3.47
C SER A 54 4.52 -11.33 3.26
N GLU A 55 4.72 -10.86 2.04
CA GLU A 55 5.48 -9.63 1.81
C GLU A 55 4.71 -8.40 2.29
N TYR A 56 3.38 -8.38 2.05
CA TYR A 56 2.48 -7.33 2.53
C TYR A 56 1.05 -7.84 2.63
N ALA A 57 0.20 -7.10 3.35
CA ALA A 57 -1.26 -7.12 3.22
C ALA A 57 -1.75 -5.74 2.77
N PHE A 58 -2.86 -5.69 2.03
CA PHE A 58 -3.37 -4.45 1.42
C PHE A 58 -4.90 -4.48 1.45
N TRP A 59 -5.52 -3.42 2.00
CA TRP A 59 -6.97 -3.35 2.15
C TRP A 59 -7.50 -1.93 2.09
N LEU A 60 -8.81 -1.83 2.02
CA LEU A 60 -9.57 -0.59 2.13
C LEU A 60 -10.32 -0.58 3.46
N ASP A 61 -10.23 0.54 4.17
CA ASP A 61 -11.01 0.84 5.36
C ASP A 61 -12.09 1.88 5.04
N TYR A 62 -13.29 1.70 5.62
CA TYR A 62 -14.43 2.60 5.44
C TYR A 62 -15.00 3.06 6.79
N PRO A 63 -14.19 3.72 7.64
CA PRO A 63 -14.60 4.10 9.00
C PRO A 63 -15.72 5.13 9.00
N PRO A 64 -16.81 4.89 9.73
CA PRO A 64 -17.87 5.87 9.94
C PRO A 64 -17.40 7.13 10.68
N PRO A 65 -18.21 8.22 10.63
CA PRO A 65 -17.92 9.43 11.39
C PRO A 65 -17.65 9.17 12.87
N GLY A 66 -16.58 9.77 13.38
CA GLY A 66 -16.19 9.67 14.79
C GLY A 66 -15.50 8.36 15.17
N THR A 67 -15.30 7.43 14.23
CA THR A 67 -14.64 6.13 14.48
C THR A 67 -13.20 6.11 13.96
N GLY A 68 -12.47 5.07 14.34
CA GLY A 68 -11.09 4.79 13.96
C GLY A 68 -10.45 3.85 14.97
N PRO A 69 -9.28 3.28 14.66
CA PRO A 69 -8.60 2.35 15.55
C PRO A 69 -8.20 3.06 16.85
N PRO A 70 -8.45 2.45 18.02
CA PRO A 70 -7.85 2.94 19.26
C PRO A 70 -6.33 2.96 19.13
N ARG A 71 -5.69 3.79 19.95
CA ARG A 71 -4.24 3.91 19.96
C ARG A 71 -3.57 2.54 20.11
N HIS A 72 -2.68 2.21 19.20
CA HIS A 72 -2.00 0.91 19.17
C HIS A 72 -0.57 1.02 18.63
N VAL A 73 0.16 -0.07 18.71
CA VAL A 73 1.53 -0.18 18.25
C VAL A 73 1.75 -1.55 17.63
N HIS A 74 2.43 -1.58 16.50
CA HIS A 74 2.92 -2.81 15.84
C HIS A 74 4.35 -3.11 16.25
N SER A 75 4.63 -4.35 16.63
CA SER A 75 5.99 -4.80 16.97
C SER A 75 6.73 -5.44 15.80
N ARG A 76 6.04 -5.73 14.69
CA ARG A 76 6.58 -6.48 13.55
C ARG A 76 6.42 -5.74 12.22
N GLU A 77 5.28 -5.07 12.04
CA GLU A 77 4.86 -4.50 10.78
C GLU A 77 5.15 -3.00 10.74
N GLU A 78 5.53 -2.51 9.58
CA GLU A 78 5.33 -1.12 9.18
C GLU A 78 3.89 -0.99 8.71
N GLU A 79 3.21 0.09 9.05
CA GLU A 79 1.85 0.34 8.59
C GLU A 79 1.75 1.68 7.89
N GLY A 80 1.10 1.69 6.74
CA GLY A 80 0.92 2.88 5.93
C GLY A 80 -0.53 3.06 5.50
N PHE A 81 -0.94 4.34 5.37
CA PHE A 81 -2.29 4.75 5.05
C PHE A 81 -2.28 5.84 3.98
N PHE A 82 -3.16 5.71 3.00
CA PHE A 82 -3.42 6.77 2.03
C PHE A 82 -4.89 7.15 2.09
N LEU A 83 -5.20 8.39 2.46
CA LEU A 83 -6.56 8.87 2.57
C LEU A 83 -7.13 9.18 1.20
N LEU A 84 -8.05 8.33 0.74
CA LEU A 84 -8.75 8.49 -0.54
C LEU A 84 -9.82 9.58 -0.43
N HIS A 85 -10.62 9.52 0.65
CA HIS A 85 -11.71 10.45 0.91
C HIS A 85 -11.93 10.65 2.40
N GLY A 86 -12.20 11.90 2.80
CA GLY A 86 -12.62 12.25 4.15
C GLY A 86 -11.65 13.19 4.87
N ARG A 87 -11.76 13.23 6.18
CA ARG A 87 -10.92 14.05 7.06
C ARG A 87 -10.59 13.29 8.33
N LEU A 88 -9.31 13.11 8.61
CA LEU A 88 -8.86 12.37 9.78
C LEU A 88 -8.11 13.27 10.77
N GLU A 89 -8.42 13.11 12.07
CA GLU A 89 -7.47 13.46 13.12
C GLU A 89 -6.45 12.34 13.24
N LEU A 90 -5.17 12.67 13.13
CA LEU A 90 -4.06 11.74 13.18
C LEU A 90 -3.17 12.03 14.38
N LYS A 91 -2.84 10.99 15.16
CA LYS A 91 -1.81 11.04 16.21
C LYS A 91 -0.83 9.88 16.03
N ALA A 92 0.45 10.21 15.87
CA ALA A 92 1.50 9.23 15.69
C ALA A 92 2.85 9.81 16.14
N GLY A 93 3.52 9.19 17.09
CA GLY A 93 4.90 9.49 17.46
C GLY A 93 5.23 10.97 17.69
N GLY A 94 4.30 11.75 18.21
CA GLY A 94 4.42 13.19 18.44
C GLY A 94 3.79 14.08 17.34
N ILE A 95 3.34 13.54 16.23
CA ILE A 95 2.46 14.23 15.29
C ILE A 95 1.05 14.23 15.87
N HIS A 96 0.40 15.39 15.86
CA HIS A 96 -1.03 15.54 16.12
C HIS A 96 -1.57 16.58 15.16
N THR A 97 -2.35 16.15 14.18
CA THR A 97 -2.83 17.03 13.10
C THR A 97 -4.13 16.50 12.49
N THR A 98 -4.77 17.34 11.68
CA THR A 98 -5.90 16.93 10.84
C THR A 98 -5.46 16.91 9.39
N VAL A 99 -5.81 15.86 8.67
CA VAL A 99 -5.45 15.63 7.28
C VAL A 99 -6.68 15.38 6.41
N GLY A 100 -6.55 15.61 5.11
CA GLY A 100 -7.61 15.43 4.10
C GLY A 100 -7.16 14.54 2.94
N ASP A 101 -8.01 14.45 1.93
CA ASP A 101 -7.85 13.62 0.73
C ASP A 101 -6.46 13.73 0.11
N GLY A 102 -5.89 12.62 -0.33
CA GLY A 102 -4.58 12.54 -0.95
C GLY A 102 -3.39 12.57 0.02
N THR A 103 -3.64 12.61 1.32
CA THR A 103 -2.57 12.54 2.32
C THR A 103 -2.12 11.09 2.50
N PHE A 104 -0.80 10.88 2.49
CA PHE A 104 -0.18 9.63 2.94
C PHE A 104 0.40 9.81 4.34
N PHE A 105 0.17 8.85 5.21
CA PHE A 105 0.87 8.78 6.49
C PHE A 105 1.26 7.35 6.84
N ALA A 106 2.31 7.19 7.61
CA ALA A 106 2.78 5.88 8.04
C ALA A 106 3.35 5.90 9.45
N ALA A 107 3.11 4.81 10.17
CA ALA A 107 3.68 4.53 11.46
C ALA A 107 4.67 3.37 11.34
N PRO A 108 5.99 3.63 11.51
CA PRO A 108 6.97 2.57 11.63
C PRO A 108 6.66 1.68 12.85
N ARG A 109 7.07 0.40 12.77
CA ARG A 109 6.95 -0.50 13.92
C ARG A 109 7.54 0.13 15.19
N GLY A 110 6.86 -0.09 16.30
CA GLY A 110 7.20 0.50 17.60
C GLY A 110 6.71 1.93 17.79
N ILE A 111 6.10 2.57 16.80
CA ILE A 111 5.51 3.91 16.93
C ILE A 111 4.02 3.79 17.25
N PRO A 112 3.58 4.24 18.45
CA PRO A 112 2.18 4.30 18.78
C PRO A 112 1.44 5.29 17.90
N HIS A 113 0.29 4.87 17.38
CA HIS A 113 -0.53 5.69 16.51
C HIS A 113 -2.02 5.40 16.66
N GLU A 114 -2.81 6.36 16.24
CA GLU A 114 -4.27 6.32 16.13
C GLU A 114 -4.70 7.34 15.10
N TRP A 115 -5.87 7.13 14.54
CA TRP A 115 -6.57 8.13 13.76
C TRP A 115 -8.08 8.02 13.98
N ARG A 116 -8.80 9.10 13.67
CA ARG A 116 -10.25 9.16 13.80
C ARG A 116 -10.85 9.93 12.64
N ASN A 117 -11.93 9.40 12.06
CA ASN A 117 -12.70 10.11 11.06
C ASN A 117 -13.42 11.32 11.69
N MET A 118 -13.07 12.52 11.23
CA MET A 118 -13.63 13.81 11.66
C MET A 118 -14.60 14.39 10.63
N GLY A 119 -14.93 13.64 9.58
CA GLY A 119 -15.91 13.97 8.56
C GLY A 119 -17.33 13.72 9.01
N GLU A 120 -18.29 14.04 8.13
CA GLU A 120 -19.72 13.79 8.32
C GLU A 120 -20.16 12.47 7.65
N ASP A 121 -19.35 11.97 6.71
CA ASP A 121 -19.53 10.72 5.97
C ASP A 121 -18.45 9.71 6.31
N ASN A 122 -18.59 8.47 5.84
CA ASN A 122 -17.53 7.47 5.96
C ASN A 122 -16.27 8.00 5.25
N ALA A 123 -15.13 7.89 5.91
CA ALA A 123 -13.87 8.09 5.21
C ALA A 123 -13.53 6.84 4.39
N GLU A 124 -12.58 6.96 3.49
CA GLU A 124 -12.08 5.87 2.67
C GLU A 124 -10.55 5.92 2.65
N LEU A 125 -9.91 4.82 3.07
CA LEU A 125 -8.46 4.71 3.13
C LEU A 125 -7.96 3.47 2.42
N ILE A 126 -6.82 3.60 1.76
CA ILE A 126 -5.95 2.47 1.50
C ILE A 126 -5.10 2.26 2.76
N THR A 127 -5.08 1.04 3.26
CA THR A 127 -4.18 0.63 4.34
C THR A 127 -3.35 -0.57 3.88
N PHE A 128 -2.08 -0.60 4.30
CA PHE A 128 -1.22 -1.75 4.10
C PHE A 128 -0.31 -1.98 5.29
N THR A 129 0.08 -3.23 5.48
CA THR A 129 1.16 -3.61 6.39
C THR A 129 2.24 -4.40 5.66
N THR A 130 3.49 -4.20 6.06
CA THR A 130 4.63 -5.00 5.58
C THR A 130 5.59 -5.30 6.74
N PRO A 131 5.96 -6.61 6.93
CA PRO A 131 5.43 -7.78 6.24
C PRO A 131 3.94 -7.99 6.46
N GLY A 132 3.30 -8.84 5.65
CA GLY A 132 1.93 -9.28 5.89
C GLY A 132 1.84 -10.20 7.11
N GLY A 133 0.61 -10.42 7.60
CA GLY A 133 0.28 -11.28 8.74
C GLY A 133 -0.64 -10.63 9.77
N ASN A 134 -0.63 -9.30 9.83
CA ASN A 134 -1.52 -8.54 10.70
C ASN A 134 -3.01 -8.70 10.32
N GLU A 135 -3.32 -8.85 9.04
CA GLU A 135 -4.69 -9.06 8.57
C GLU A 135 -5.37 -10.26 9.21
N GLY A 136 -4.60 -11.25 9.65
CA GLY A 136 -5.12 -12.41 10.38
C GLY A 136 -5.86 -12.04 11.65
N PHE A 137 -5.49 -10.93 12.29
CA PHE A 137 -6.18 -10.36 13.44
C PHE A 137 -7.60 -9.92 13.07
N PHE A 138 -7.73 -9.15 12.01
CA PHE A 138 -9.03 -8.67 11.52
C PHE A 138 -9.91 -9.81 11.03
N LEU A 139 -9.34 -10.77 10.29
CA LEU A 139 -10.06 -11.93 9.78
C LEU A 139 -10.55 -12.88 10.89
N GLU A 140 -9.87 -12.90 12.03
CA GLU A 140 -10.30 -13.72 13.16
C GLU A 140 -11.38 -13.07 14.01
N LEU A 141 -11.28 -11.74 14.23
CA LEU A 141 -12.14 -11.02 15.16
C LEU A 141 -13.25 -10.24 14.48
N GLY A 142 -13.10 -9.94 13.19
CA GLY A 142 -14.12 -9.25 12.40
C GLY A 142 -15.35 -10.11 12.13
N ALA A 143 -16.50 -9.47 12.04
CA ALA A 143 -17.74 -10.14 11.68
C ALA A 143 -17.84 -10.29 10.16
N PRO A 144 -18.07 -11.49 9.61
CA PRO A 144 -18.35 -11.68 8.19
C PRO A 144 -19.78 -11.26 7.85
N GLY A 145 -20.04 -10.94 6.59
CA GLY A 145 -21.38 -10.67 6.05
C GLY A 145 -21.46 -9.35 5.31
N ASP A 146 -22.58 -9.17 4.61
CA ASP A 146 -22.83 -8.00 3.77
C ASP A 146 -23.40 -6.81 4.55
N GLU A 147 -24.01 -7.07 5.71
CA GLU A 147 -24.61 -6.07 6.58
C GLU A 147 -23.85 -5.96 7.90
N PRO A 148 -23.71 -4.75 8.46
CA PRO A 148 -23.07 -4.57 9.75
C PRO A 148 -23.83 -5.36 10.83
N PRO A 149 -23.11 -5.99 11.78
CA PRO A 149 -23.74 -6.84 12.81
C PRO A 149 -24.69 -6.08 13.77
N GLY A 150 -24.76 -4.76 13.63
CA GLY A 150 -25.54 -3.88 14.47
C GLY A 150 -24.93 -3.66 15.86
N GLY A 151 -24.90 -2.39 16.26
CA GLY A 151 -24.30 -1.95 17.51
C GLY A 151 -22.87 -1.44 17.33
N HIS A 152 -22.61 -0.24 17.79
CA HIS A 152 -21.26 0.34 17.87
C HIS A 152 -20.47 -0.35 18.98
N GLY A 153 -20.21 -1.65 18.77
CA GLY A 153 -19.49 -2.48 19.74
C GLY A 153 -17.99 -2.27 19.62
N THR A 154 -17.47 -1.29 20.34
CA THR A 154 -16.03 -1.30 20.59
C THR A 154 -15.72 -2.48 21.50
N MET A 155 -14.97 -3.44 21.00
CA MET A 155 -14.41 -4.52 21.83
C MET A 155 -13.52 -3.87 22.91
N PRO A 156 -13.67 -4.23 24.21
CA PRO A 156 -12.79 -3.70 25.24
C PRO A 156 -11.33 -3.95 24.92
N VAL A 157 -10.45 -2.98 25.15
CA VAL A 157 -9.01 -3.06 24.87
C VAL A 157 -8.37 -4.29 25.53
N GLU A 158 -8.81 -4.65 26.74
CA GLU A 158 -8.37 -5.88 27.41
C GLU A 158 -8.70 -7.15 26.59
N GLU A 159 -9.90 -7.23 26.02
CA GLU A 159 -10.31 -8.37 25.21
C GLU A 159 -9.54 -8.43 23.91
N ILE A 160 -9.31 -7.30 23.26
CA ILE A 160 -8.46 -7.20 22.07
C ILE A 160 -7.06 -7.69 22.44
N ASN A 161 -6.43 -7.12 23.47
CA ASN A 161 -5.06 -7.45 23.88
C ASN A 161 -4.89 -8.90 24.34
N ALA A 162 -5.96 -9.59 24.76
CA ALA A 162 -5.90 -11.01 25.04
C ALA A 162 -5.65 -11.87 23.79
N ARG A 163 -5.95 -11.35 22.60
CA ARG A 163 -5.90 -12.06 21.30
C ARG A 163 -4.80 -11.58 20.35
N THR A 164 -4.41 -10.30 20.44
CA THR A 164 -3.50 -9.63 19.50
C THR A 164 -2.00 -9.93 19.63
N PRO A 165 -1.43 -10.38 20.76
CA PRO A 165 0.03 -10.55 20.87
C PRO A 165 0.64 -11.45 19.81
N ARG A 166 -0.08 -12.46 19.34
CA ARG A 166 0.37 -13.37 18.26
C ARG A 166 0.48 -12.68 16.90
N TYR A 167 -0.24 -11.57 16.71
CA TYR A 167 -0.21 -10.73 15.50
C TYR A 167 0.75 -9.55 15.61
N GLY A 168 1.42 -9.39 16.75
CA GLY A 168 2.38 -8.30 16.94
C GLY A 168 1.76 -6.95 17.25
N VAL A 169 0.46 -6.86 17.47
CA VAL A 169 -0.27 -5.63 17.76
C VAL A 169 -0.56 -5.53 19.26
N THR A 170 -0.42 -4.33 19.81
CA THR A 170 -0.80 -4.03 21.19
C THR A 170 -1.61 -2.75 21.23
N TYR A 171 -2.82 -2.82 21.73
CA TYR A 171 -3.67 -1.66 21.98
C TYR A 171 -3.32 -1.04 23.33
N LEU A 172 -3.25 0.28 23.35
CA LEU A 172 -2.75 1.04 24.49
C LEU A 172 -3.91 1.69 25.24
N GLU A 173 -4.00 1.45 26.54
CA GLU A 173 -4.92 2.16 27.40
C GLU A 173 -4.42 3.58 27.64
N SER A 174 -5.32 4.54 27.62
CA SER A 174 -5.07 5.84 28.21
C SER A 174 -4.94 5.63 29.72
N GLY A 175 -3.87 6.15 30.34
CA GLY A 175 -3.73 6.11 31.78
C GLY A 175 -4.94 6.78 32.48
N PRO A 176 -5.24 6.47 33.77
CA PRO A 176 -6.37 7.03 34.50
C PRO A 176 -6.31 8.57 34.62
N ASP A 177 -5.18 9.19 34.30
CA ASP A 177 -4.95 10.64 34.22
C ASP A 177 -5.00 11.18 32.78
N GLY A 178 -5.40 10.36 31.80
CA GLY A 178 -5.38 10.70 30.38
C GLY A 178 -3.98 10.90 29.79
N ARG A 179 -2.92 10.62 30.56
CA ARG A 179 -1.55 10.75 30.11
C ARG A 179 -1.08 9.49 29.42
N GLU A 180 -0.48 9.69 28.28
CA GLU A 180 0.18 8.62 27.53
C GLU A 180 1.41 8.12 28.30
N ARG A 181 1.50 6.81 28.52
CA ARG A 181 2.75 6.23 29.01
C ARG A 181 3.78 6.28 27.89
N PRO A 182 4.98 6.81 28.17
CA PRO A 182 6.05 6.73 27.18
C PRO A 182 6.35 5.25 26.89
N LEU A 183 6.15 4.85 25.63
CA LEU A 183 6.66 3.57 25.15
C LEU A 183 8.07 3.78 24.60
N PRO A 184 8.93 2.76 24.62
CA PRO A 184 10.21 2.84 23.93
C PRO A 184 9.91 3.18 22.47
N ILE A 185 10.49 4.29 21.99
CA ILE A 185 10.39 4.71 20.59
C ILE A 185 11.09 3.62 19.76
N GLY A 186 10.35 3.08 18.77
CA GLY A 186 10.90 2.06 17.89
C GLY A 186 12.10 2.60 17.10
N GLU A 187 13.08 1.79 16.90
CA GLU A 187 14.30 1.87 16.04
C GLU A 187 14.80 3.26 15.58
N GLY A 188 14.40 4.36 16.24
CA GLY A 188 14.86 5.73 15.95
C GLY A 188 14.21 6.40 14.73
N ARG A 189 13.26 5.75 14.03
CA ARG A 189 12.48 6.34 12.94
C ARG A 189 11.17 6.92 13.48
N GLY A 190 10.84 8.14 13.03
CA GLY A 190 9.57 8.78 13.32
C GLY A 190 8.48 8.39 12.30
N PRO A 191 7.22 8.75 12.58
CA PRO A 191 6.14 8.61 11.62
C PRO A 191 6.40 9.49 10.39
N THR A 192 5.84 9.08 9.26
CA THR A 192 5.90 9.82 7.99
C THR A 192 4.55 10.46 7.71
N LEU A 193 4.57 11.71 7.27
CA LEU A 193 3.41 12.45 6.78
C LEU A 193 3.78 13.14 5.48
N VAL A 194 3.01 12.89 4.42
CA VAL A 194 3.20 13.49 3.10
C VAL A 194 1.86 14.08 2.67
N LEU A 195 1.83 15.39 2.45
CA LEU A 195 0.62 16.10 2.05
C LEU A 195 0.37 15.97 0.54
N PRO A 196 -0.85 16.20 0.06
CA PRO A 196 -1.18 16.13 -1.36
C PRO A 196 -0.24 16.98 -2.22
N GLY A 197 0.34 16.35 -3.25
CA GLY A 197 1.25 17.01 -4.17
C GLY A 197 2.71 17.12 -3.72
N GLU A 198 3.02 16.72 -2.50
CA GLU A 198 4.40 16.58 -2.03
C GLU A 198 5.04 15.29 -2.56
N GLY A 199 6.36 15.29 -2.63
CA GLY A 199 7.17 14.16 -3.08
C GLY A 199 8.15 14.52 -4.17
N GLU A 200 9.07 13.61 -4.44
CA GLU A 200 10.07 13.76 -5.50
C GLU A 200 9.49 13.30 -6.83
N ARG A 201 9.48 14.17 -7.84
CA ARG A 201 8.91 13.85 -9.16
C ARG A 201 9.95 13.38 -10.15
N ARG A 202 9.59 12.33 -10.91
CA ARG A 202 10.35 11.77 -12.02
C ARG A 202 9.42 11.54 -13.22
N TYR A 203 9.97 11.62 -14.44
CA TYR A 203 9.18 11.62 -15.68
C TYR A 203 9.80 10.67 -16.70
N ALA A 204 9.03 9.73 -17.21
CA ALA A 204 9.39 8.88 -18.33
C ALA A 204 8.14 8.27 -18.99
N ALA A 205 8.20 8.05 -20.30
CA ALA A 205 7.19 7.33 -21.08
C ALA A 205 5.75 7.84 -20.86
N GLY A 206 5.55 9.16 -20.79
CA GLY A 206 4.25 9.76 -20.54
C GLY A 206 3.70 9.54 -19.13
N ALA A 207 4.55 9.17 -18.19
CA ALA A 207 4.20 9.00 -16.79
C ALA A 207 4.95 9.99 -15.90
N THR A 208 4.27 10.45 -14.85
CA THR A 208 4.85 11.18 -13.71
C THR A 208 4.86 10.26 -12.50
N TYR A 209 6.03 9.99 -11.94
CA TYR A 209 6.22 9.23 -10.70
C TYR A 209 6.49 10.23 -9.57
N THR A 210 5.55 10.39 -8.66
CA THR A 210 5.73 11.19 -7.44
C THR A 210 6.09 10.26 -6.29
N ILE A 211 7.38 10.17 -5.99
CA ILE A 211 7.89 9.34 -4.88
C ILE A 211 7.49 10.03 -3.59
N MET A 212 6.50 9.49 -2.90
CA MET A 212 6.00 10.01 -1.63
C MET A 212 6.89 9.54 -0.47
N VAL A 213 7.29 8.28 -0.50
CA VAL A 213 8.18 7.68 0.52
C VAL A 213 9.21 6.81 -0.15
N ALA A 214 10.47 7.13 0.04
CA ALA A 214 11.60 6.34 -0.46
C ALA A 214 11.97 5.22 0.50
N GLY A 215 12.49 4.11 -0.02
CA GLY A 215 12.91 2.95 0.76
C GLY A 215 13.91 3.28 1.87
N LEU A 216 14.78 4.28 1.67
CA LEU A 216 15.69 4.71 2.72
C LEU A 216 14.95 5.21 3.98
N ALA A 217 13.84 5.92 3.81
CA ALA A 217 13.03 6.42 4.92
C ALA A 217 12.31 5.28 5.68
N THR A 218 12.06 4.15 5.01
CA THR A 218 11.40 2.97 5.59
C THR A 218 12.39 1.87 6.04
N ALA A 219 13.69 2.17 6.04
CA ALA A 219 14.75 1.18 6.23
C ALA A 219 14.67 -0.01 5.25
N GLY A 220 14.24 0.26 4.02
CA GLY A 220 14.09 -0.73 2.96
C GLY A 220 12.80 -1.54 3.00
N ALA A 221 11.87 -1.22 3.89
CA ALA A 221 10.64 -2.00 4.01
C ALA A 221 9.73 -1.83 2.78
N TYR A 222 9.53 -0.61 2.33
CA TYR A 222 8.67 -0.31 1.18
C TYR A 222 9.03 1.04 0.54
N THR A 223 8.54 1.24 -0.68
CA THR A 223 8.46 2.54 -1.37
C THR A 223 6.99 2.81 -1.70
N VAL A 224 6.54 4.06 -1.55
CA VAL A 224 5.22 4.52 -2.02
C VAL A 224 5.38 5.63 -3.02
N ALA A 225 4.67 5.51 -4.13
CA ALA A 225 4.58 6.54 -5.16
C ALA A 225 3.13 6.76 -5.62
N GLU A 226 2.82 7.96 -6.03
CA GLU A 226 1.68 8.24 -6.90
C GLU A 226 2.18 8.30 -8.34
N ILE A 227 1.47 7.64 -9.25
CA ILE A 227 1.81 7.60 -10.67
C ILE A 227 0.66 8.23 -11.46
N ALA A 228 0.94 9.28 -12.21
CA ALA A 228 0.01 9.88 -13.15
C ALA A 228 0.43 9.51 -14.59
N LEU A 229 -0.48 8.84 -15.30
CA LEU A 229 -0.29 8.43 -16.69
C LEU A 229 -1.05 9.40 -17.61
N GLU A 230 -0.35 10.14 -18.44
CA GLU A 230 -0.94 10.95 -19.49
C GLU A 230 -1.59 10.05 -20.57
N PRO A 231 -2.50 10.57 -21.39
CA PRO A 231 -3.04 9.84 -22.54
C PRO A 231 -1.92 9.21 -23.40
N GLY A 232 -1.98 7.88 -23.60
CA GLY A 232 -0.94 7.10 -24.26
C GLY A 232 0.28 6.76 -23.39
N GLY A 233 0.36 7.30 -22.18
CA GLY A 233 1.48 7.09 -21.26
C GLY A 233 1.46 5.73 -20.56
N GLY A 234 2.62 5.35 -20.02
CA GLY A 234 2.81 4.15 -19.22
C GLY A 234 4.13 3.45 -19.51
N MET A 235 4.60 2.68 -18.55
CA MET A 235 5.80 1.85 -18.73
C MET A 235 5.58 0.78 -19.80
N PRO A 236 6.61 0.43 -20.61
CA PRO A 236 6.59 -0.78 -21.42
C PRO A 236 6.45 -2.01 -20.52
N ALA A 237 6.09 -3.16 -21.11
CA ALA A 237 6.02 -4.39 -20.33
C ALA A 237 7.40 -4.73 -19.74
N HIS A 238 7.40 -5.15 -18.49
CA HIS A 238 8.61 -5.42 -17.74
C HIS A 238 8.34 -6.43 -16.61
N ARG A 239 9.39 -6.86 -15.95
CA ARG A 239 9.31 -7.66 -14.72
C ARG A 239 10.41 -7.27 -13.75
N HIS A 240 10.13 -7.45 -12.47
CA HIS A 240 11.05 -7.19 -11.38
C HIS A 240 11.61 -8.50 -10.82
N ALA A 241 12.93 -8.59 -10.64
CA ALA A 241 13.55 -9.77 -10.05
C ALA A 241 13.39 -9.86 -8.52
N ARG A 242 12.99 -8.77 -7.85
CA ARG A 242 13.00 -8.66 -6.37
C ARG A 242 11.93 -7.75 -5.77
N TYR A 243 11.14 -7.07 -6.55
CA TYR A 243 10.08 -6.19 -6.07
C TYR A 243 8.72 -6.83 -6.32
N GLU A 244 7.85 -6.74 -5.32
CA GLU A 244 6.42 -6.92 -5.46
C GLU A 244 5.78 -5.56 -5.60
N GLU A 245 4.73 -5.45 -6.38
CA GLU A 245 3.98 -4.22 -6.52
C GLU A 245 2.50 -4.43 -6.27
N ALA A 246 1.88 -3.43 -5.65
CA ALA A 246 0.45 -3.25 -5.66
C ALA A 246 0.13 -1.89 -6.27
N PHE A 247 -0.74 -1.86 -7.27
CA PHE A 247 -1.33 -0.64 -7.80
C PHE A 247 -2.77 -0.54 -7.34
N TYR A 248 -3.21 0.66 -7.02
CA TYR A 248 -4.62 0.97 -6.84
C TYR A 248 -4.98 2.13 -7.75
N VAL A 249 -6.04 1.95 -8.55
CA VAL A 249 -6.49 2.99 -9.49
C VAL A 249 -7.27 4.05 -8.72
N LEU A 250 -6.65 5.22 -8.56
CA LEU A 250 -7.25 6.36 -7.87
C LEU A 250 -8.27 7.08 -8.77
N GLU A 251 -7.96 7.20 -10.06
CA GLU A 251 -8.77 7.95 -11.03
C GLU A 251 -8.60 7.38 -12.43
N GLY A 252 -9.70 7.32 -13.19
CA GLY A 252 -9.71 6.88 -14.57
C GLY A 252 -9.79 5.36 -14.73
N THR A 253 -9.32 4.86 -15.88
CA THR A 253 -9.26 3.43 -16.23
C THR A 253 -7.91 3.14 -16.86
N ALA A 254 -7.17 2.23 -16.26
CA ALA A 254 -5.88 1.76 -16.77
C ALA A 254 -6.03 0.46 -17.55
N ALA A 255 -5.33 0.35 -18.69
CA ALA A 255 -5.12 -0.92 -19.37
C ALA A 255 -3.95 -1.64 -18.71
N VAL A 256 -4.18 -2.82 -18.17
CA VAL A 256 -3.22 -3.60 -17.39
C VAL A 256 -2.96 -4.93 -18.06
N LEU A 257 -1.70 -5.20 -18.36
CA LEU A 257 -1.21 -6.54 -18.66
C LEU A 257 -0.58 -7.13 -17.41
N VAL A 258 -1.02 -8.27 -16.96
CA VAL A 258 -0.40 -9.00 -15.84
C VAL A 258 -0.49 -10.49 -16.07
N ASP A 259 0.63 -11.21 -15.93
CA ASP A 259 0.75 -12.66 -16.14
C ASP A 259 0.21 -13.13 -17.51
N GLY A 260 0.35 -12.29 -18.56
CA GLY A 260 -0.10 -12.59 -19.93
C GLY A 260 -1.56 -12.29 -20.22
N GLU A 261 -2.33 -11.84 -19.22
CA GLU A 261 -3.74 -11.47 -19.35
C GLU A 261 -3.89 -9.94 -19.39
N GLU A 262 -4.74 -9.43 -20.26
CA GLU A 262 -5.06 -7.99 -20.34
C GLU A 262 -6.39 -7.69 -19.67
N TYR A 263 -6.39 -6.60 -18.91
CA TYR A 263 -7.55 -6.14 -18.13
C TYR A 263 -7.74 -4.63 -18.26
N GLU A 264 -8.98 -4.21 -18.13
CA GLU A 264 -9.37 -2.83 -17.84
C GLU A 264 -9.57 -2.67 -16.33
N ALA A 265 -8.70 -1.91 -15.68
CA ALA A 265 -8.76 -1.60 -14.26
C ALA A 265 -9.33 -0.20 -14.06
N SER A 266 -10.58 -0.10 -13.66
CA SER A 266 -11.25 1.19 -13.34
C SER A 266 -10.84 1.70 -11.96
N ALA A 267 -11.14 2.97 -11.67
CA ALA A 267 -10.99 3.53 -10.33
C ALA A 267 -11.61 2.60 -9.27
N GLY A 268 -10.89 2.40 -8.17
CA GLY A 268 -11.23 1.45 -7.12
C GLY A 268 -10.69 0.03 -7.32
N SER A 269 -10.06 -0.27 -8.45
CA SER A 269 -9.41 -1.57 -8.69
C SER A 269 -8.01 -1.62 -8.08
N ALA A 270 -7.64 -2.78 -7.53
CA ALA A 270 -6.26 -3.09 -7.14
C ALA A 270 -5.64 -4.11 -8.10
N VAL A 271 -4.35 -3.95 -8.41
CA VAL A 271 -3.57 -4.88 -9.24
C VAL A 271 -2.37 -5.34 -8.43
N LEU A 272 -2.28 -6.64 -8.20
CA LEU A 272 -1.19 -7.26 -7.45
C LEU A 272 -0.20 -7.89 -8.43
N VAL A 273 1.05 -7.51 -8.32
CA VAL A 273 2.12 -7.97 -9.20
C VAL A 273 3.23 -8.61 -8.38
N PRO A 274 3.26 -9.94 -8.27
CA PRO A 274 4.37 -10.65 -7.65
C PRO A 274 5.68 -10.43 -8.41
N TRP A 275 6.80 -10.48 -7.69
CA TRP A 275 8.11 -10.46 -8.33
C TRP A 275 8.25 -11.56 -9.40
N GLY A 276 8.94 -11.25 -10.50
CA GLY A 276 9.10 -12.14 -11.65
C GLY A 276 7.92 -12.17 -12.63
N VAL A 277 6.75 -11.63 -12.24
CA VAL A 277 5.58 -11.56 -13.11
C VAL A 277 5.75 -10.42 -14.12
N ARG A 278 5.57 -10.75 -15.40
CA ARG A 278 5.56 -9.77 -16.49
C ARG A 278 4.28 -8.94 -16.41
N HIS A 279 4.43 -7.63 -16.42
CA HIS A 279 3.30 -6.71 -16.31
C HIS A 279 3.53 -5.39 -17.03
N ARG A 280 2.43 -4.66 -17.25
CA ARG A 280 2.39 -3.34 -17.86
C ARG A 280 1.15 -2.60 -17.37
N VAL A 281 1.29 -1.32 -17.09
CA VAL A 281 0.15 -0.43 -16.84
C VAL A 281 0.22 0.74 -17.80
N ARG A 282 -0.83 0.96 -18.59
CA ARG A 282 -0.95 2.00 -19.60
C ARG A 282 -2.26 2.75 -19.52
N ASN A 283 -2.23 3.96 -20.05
CA ASN A 283 -3.42 4.78 -20.22
C ASN A 283 -3.79 4.84 -21.71
N HIS A 284 -4.85 4.14 -22.10
CA HIS A 284 -5.42 4.20 -23.45
C HIS A 284 -6.59 5.19 -23.55
N SER A 285 -6.92 5.88 -22.45
CA SER A 285 -8.01 6.87 -22.41
C SER A 285 -7.55 8.24 -22.85
N GLY A 286 -8.49 9.17 -23.04
CA GLY A 286 -8.20 10.58 -23.34
C GLY A 286 -8.03 11.47 -22.11
N GLN A 287 -8.01 10.92 -20.89
CA GLN A 287 -7.86 11.63 -19.63
C GLN A 287 -6.68 11.04 -18.86
N THR A 288 -6.08 11.82 -17.96
CA THR A 288 -5.04 11.32 -17.07
C THR A 288 -5.59 10.19 -16.18
N VAL A 289 -4.82 9.12 -16.02
CA VAL A 289 -5.08 8.03 -15.07
C VAL A 289 -4.14 8.19 -13.89
N ARG A 290 -4.67 8.12 -12.66
CA ARG A 290 -3.87 8.22 -11.43
C ARG A 290 -3.87 6.91 -10.67
N LEU A 291 -2.71 6.52 -10.17
CA LEU A 291 -2.48 5.27 -9.45
C LEU A 291 -1.75 5.56 -8.15
N PHE A 292 -2.16 4.91 -7.07
CA PHE A 292 -1.30 4.67 -5.91
C PHE A 292 -0.46 3.43 -6.20
N ASN A 293 0.83 3.47 -5.89
CA ASN A 293 1.75 2.35 -6.07
C ASN A 293 2.52 2.07 -4.77
N LEU A 294 2.42 0.83 -4.31
CA LEU A 294 3.21 0.28 -3.22
C LEU A 294 4.21 -0.72 -3.80
N THR A 295 5.49 -0.57 -3.48
CA THR A 295 6.55 -1.51 -3.86
C THR A 295 7.22 -2.09 -2.61
N VAL A 296 7.34 -3.40 -2.53
CA VAL A 296 7.94 -4.16 -1.41
C VAL A 296 8.98 -5.15 -1.96
N PRO A 297 10.20 -5.19 -1.39
CA PRO A 297 10.79 -4.22 -0.48
C PRO A 297 10.98 -2.84 -1.13
N GLY A 298 11.32 -1.83 -0.33
CA GLY A 298 11.67 -0.50 -0.82
C GLY A 298 12.97 -0.47 -1.62
N GLY A 299 13.14 0.59 -2.42
CA GLY A 299 14.36 0.81 -3.22
C GLY A 299 14.12 1.01 -4.71
N ILE A 300 12.88 0.82 -5.21
CA ILE A 300 12.57 1.04 -6.63
C ILE A 300 12.74 2.51 -7.03
N GLU A 301 12.64 3.43 -6.08
CA GLU A 301 12.84 4.85 -6.34
C GLU A 301 14.24 5.16 -6.89
N GLU A 302 15.23 4.34 -6.57
CA GLU A 302 16.58 4.52 -7.14
C GLU A 302 16.59 4.22 -8.65
N TYR A 303 15.78 3.25 -9.10
CA TYR A 303 15.55 3.05 -10.52
C TYR A 303 14.86 4.25 -11.16
N TYR A 304 13.82 4.81 -10.52
CA TYR A 304 13.16 6.01 -11.04
C TYR A 304 14.14 7.20 -11.13
N ARG A 305 15.04 7.35 -10.16
CA ARG A 305 16.09 8.40 -10.19
C ARG A 305 17.09 8.19 -11.33
N ALA A 306 17.47 6.95 -11.59
CA ALA A 306 18.44 6.60 -12.63
C ALA A 306 17.86 6.64 -14.04
N ALA A 307 16.62 6.17 -14.21
CA ALA A 307 16.00 5.96 -15.50
C ALA A 307 15.13 7.13 -15.97
N CYS A 308 14.48 7.84 -15.02
CA CYS A 308 13.51 8.88 -15.33
C CYS A 308 14.14 10.28 -15.21
N ARG A 309 13.62 11.22 -16.00
CA ARG A 309 14.06 12.62 -15.96
C ARG A 309 13.54 13.36 -14.72
N PRO A 310 14.27 14.35 -14.19
CA PRO A 310 13.80 15.18 -13.07
C PRO A 310 12.73 16.22 -13.47
N SER A 311 12.50 16.40 -14.76
CA SER A 311 11.53 17.36 -15.31
C SER A 311 10.91 16.79 -16.59
N PRO A 312 9.63 17.07 -16.89
CA PRO A 312 8.97 16.56 -18.08
C PRO A 312 9.66 17.00 -19.37
N GLY A 313 10.28 18.18 -19.38
CA GLY A 313 10.85 18.79 -20.57
C GLY A 313 9.79 19.20 -21.60
N PRO A 314 10.12 20.07 -22.56
CA PRO A 314 9.22 20.42 -23.63
C PRO A 314 9.10 19.24 -24.62
N GLY A 315 7.87 18.78 -24.87
CA GLY A 315 7.54 17.85 -25.93
C GLY A 315 7.78 16.35 -25.67
N GLY A 316 8.33 15.98 -24.51
CA GLY A 316 8.67 14.61 -24.20
C GLY A 316 9.85 14.07 -25.09
N ASP A 317 10.30 12.86 -24.78
CA ASP A 317 11.30 12.11 -25.57
C ASP A 317 11.02 10.62 -25.36
N PRO A 318 9.95 10.08 -25.96
CA PRO A 318 9.53 8.71 -25.68
C PRO A 318 10.60 7.64 -26.03
N GLU A 319 11.33 7.81 -27.14
CA GLU A 319 12.38 6.87 -27.53
C GLU A 319 13.57 6.92 -26.57
N GLY A 320 14.06 8.11 -26.26
CA GLY A 320 15.14 8.29 -25.28
C GLY A 320 14.73 7.90 -23.85
N ASP A 321 13.45 8.02 -23.48
CA ASP A 321 12.94 7.51 -22.21
C ASP A 321 13.05 5.98 -22.16
N LEU A 322 12.67 5.27 -23.24
CA LEU A 322 12.78 3.82 -23.32
C LEU A 322 14.22 3.33 -23.19
N ASP A 323 15.13 3.99 -23.88
CA ASP A 323 16.56 3.64 -23.83
C ASP A 323 17.11 3.81 -22.40
N ARG A 324 16.73 4.89 -21.70
CA ARG A 324 17.11 5.11 -20.29
C ARG A 324 16.50 4.05 -19.36
N LEU A 325 15.23 3.74 -19.53
CA LEU A 325 14.52 2.72 -18.72
C LEU A 325 15.21 1.34 -18.87
N ARG A 326 15.58 0.96 -20.08
CA ARG A 326 16.32 -0.30 -20.35
C ARG A 326 17.72 -0.28 -19.78
N ALA A 327 18.49 0.77 -20.06
CA ALA A 327 19.88 0.87 -19.64
C ALA A 327 20.02 0.82 -18.11
N ALA A 328 19.13 1.46 -17.38
CA ALA A 328 19.10 1.41 -15.94
C ALA A 328 18.57 0.08 -15.39
N GLY A 329 17.60 -0.54 -16.06
CA GLY A 329 16.83 -1.68 -15.53
C GLY A 329 17.69 -2.81 -14.98
N SER A 330 18.75 -3.21 -15.70
CA SER A 330 19.62 -4.31 -15.29
C SER A 330 20.32 -4.09 -13.93
N GLN A 331 20.62 -2.84 -13.56
CA GLN A 331 21.25 -2.50 -12.28
C GLN A 331 20.30 -2.70 -11.10
N PHE A 332 19.01 -2.60 -11.34
CA PHE A 332 17.94 -2.68 -10.33
C PHE A 332 17.16 -4.00 -10.38
N GLY A 333 17.56 -4.94 -11.27
CA GLY A 333 16.87 -6.21 -11.45
C GLY A 333 15.51 -6.05 -12.13
N ILE A 334 15.40 -5.08 -13.04
CA ILE A 334 14.21 -4.80 -13.84
C ILE A 334 14.54 -5.14 -15.31
N GLU A 335 13.80 -6.07 -15.88
CA GLU A 335 13.89 -6.43 -17.29
C GLU A 335 12.75 -5.75 -18.05
N VAL A 336 13.10 -4.84 -18.96
CA VAL A 336 12.16 -4.10 -19.80
C VAL A 336 12.10 -4.74 -21.19
N ASP A 337 10.90 -5.12 -21.63
CA ASP A 337 10.71 -5.76 -22.93
C ASP A 337 10.97 -4.81 -24.10
N ILE A 338 11.52 -5.37 -25.17
CA ILE A 338 11.95 -4.62 -26.36
C ILE A 338 10.83 -4.50 -27.40
N ASP A 339 9.97 -5.50 -27.50
CA ASP A 339 9.13 -5.73 -28.67
C ASP A 339 7.72 -5.11 -28.60
N GLU A 340 7.40 -4.36 -27.55
CA GLU A 340 6.06 -3.78 -27.36
C GLU A 340 5.97 -2.26 -27.62
N VAL A 341 6.92 -1.71 -28.34
CA VAL A 341 6.87 -0.29 -28.76
C VAL A 341 6.51 -0.21 -30.23
N ALA A 342 5.31 -0.65 -30.58
CA ALA A 342 4.66 -0.16 -31.79
C ALA A 342 3.49 0.72 -31.33
N PRO A 343 3.47 2.00 -31.63
CA PRO A 343 2.22 2.75 -31.58
C PRO A 343 1.37 2.24 -32.75
N ASP A 344 0.15 1.82 -32.47
CA ASP A 344 -0.92 1.83 -33.45
C ASP A 344 -1.45 3.26 -33.62
#